data_7b7fc496841afa4d2c565790bb45d12a
#
_entry.id   7b7fc496841afa4d2c565790bb45d12a
#
_cell.length_a   1.000
_cell.length_b   1.000
_cell.length_c   1.000
_cell.angle_alpha   90.00
_cell.angle_beta   90.00
_cell.angle_gamma   90.00
#
_symmetry.space_group_name_H-M   'P 1'
#
loop_
_entity.id
_entity.type
_entity.pdbx_description
1 polymer ?
#
loop_
_entity_poly.entity_id
_entity_poly.type
_entity_poly.pdbx_seq_one_letter_code
_entity_poly.pdbx_strand_id
1 'polypeptide(L)'
;MKTVLCFGDSNTFGYIPGGIGRFSVIERYTGILSTLLGSEYNVVANGVVGRTTVYEDPVREGKRGISDVEESVRSANPDIFVIALGTNDVKQAFNNSEADITAGIDKIINLVL
;
A
#
# COMPACT_ATOMS: atom_id res chain seq x y z
N MET A 1 2.69 -13.74 -18.54
CA MET A 1 2.51 -13.52 -17.09
C MET A 1 2.00 -12.12 -16.82
N LYS A 2 0.97 -11.99 -16.00
CA LYS A 2 0.45 -10.70 -15.59
C LYS A 2 1.02 -10.28 -14.26
N THR A 3 1.28 -8.99 -14.08
CA THR A 3 1.82 -8.45 -12.85
C THR A 3 0.74 -7.73 -12.06
N VAL A 4 0.65 -8.08 -10.77
CA VAL A 4 -0.25 -7.44 -9.81
C VAL A 4 0.61 -6.66 -8.82
N LEU A 5 0.45 -5.35 -8.80
CA LEU A 5 1.15 -4.51 -7.81
C LEU A 5 0.21 -4.26 -6.64
N CYS A 6 0.61 -4.69 -5.46
CA CYS A 6 -0.09 -4.41 -4.22
C CYS A 6 0.63 -3.27 -3.51
N PHE A 7 0.03 -2.09 -3.53
CA PHE A 7 0.60 -0.88 -2.96
C PHE A 7 -0.14 -0.54 -1.68
N GLY A 8 0.52 -0.62 -0.54
CA GLY A 8 -0.15 -0.48 0.73
C GLY A 8 0.74 -0.07 1.89
N ASP A 9 0.21 -0.22 3.09
CA ASP A 9 0.82 0.16 4.34
C ASP A 9 1.40 -1.06 5.10
N SER A 10 1.35 -1.03 6.42
CA SER A 10 1.85 -2.10 7.27
C SER A 10 1.17 -3.45 7.03
N ASN A 11 -0.09 -3.46 6.61
CA ASN A 11 -0.79 -4.71 6.30
C ASN A 11 -0.20 -5.37 5.05
N THR A 12 0.20 -4.58 4.07
CA THR A 12 0.88 -5.09 2.86
C THR A 12 2.32 -5.47 3.17
N PHE A 13 2.99 -4.71 4.03
CA PHE A 13 4.33 -5.02 4.51
C PHE A 13 4.38 -6.33 5.29
N GLY A 14 3.31 -6.64 6.03
CA GLY A 14 3.25 -7.81 6.90
C GLY A 14 3.74 -7.55 8.31
N TYR A 15 3.52 -6.34 8.83
CA TYR A 15 3.90 -5.97 10.19
C TYR A 15 3.12 -6.78 11.21
N ILE A 16 3.83 -7.36 12.19
CA ILE A 16 3.19 -8.11 13.27
C ILE A 16 2.79 -7.14 14.38
N PRO A 17 1.49 -7.07 14.76
CA PRO A 17 1.07 -6.23 15.87
C PRO A 17 1.82 -6.58 17.16
N GLY A 18 2.25 -5.55 17.91
CA GLY A 18 3.08 -5.75 19.08
C GLY A 18 4.57 -5.50 18.83
N GLY A 19 4.95 -5.22 17.59
CA GLY A 19 6.30 -4.76 17.25
C GLY A 19 7.37 -5.85 17.20
N ILE A 20 6.98 -7.12 17.01
CA ILE A 20 7.92 -8.24 17.00
C ILE A 20 8.14 -8.74 15.56
N GLY A 21 8.56 -7.84 14.67
CA GLY A 21 8.99 -8.23 13.34
C GLY A 21 7.90 -8.25 12.28
N ARG A 22 8.11 -9.09 11.29
CA ARG A 22 7.34 -9.12 10.04
C ARG A 22 6.90 -10.55 9.75
N PHE A 23 5.64 -10.72 9.33
CA PHE A 23 5.16 -12.02 8.90
C PHE A 23 6.02 -12.56 7.75
N SER A 24 6.18 -13.87 7.68
CA SER A 24 6.88 -14.51 6.57
C SER A 24 6.12 -14.26 5.26
N VAL A 25 6.82 -14.43 4.15
CA VAL A 25 6.24 -14.19 2.81
C VAL A 25 4.95 -14.99 2.59
N ILE A 26 4.93 -16.24 3.05
CA ILE A 26 3.77 -17.13 2.84
C ILE A 26 2.58 -16.80 3.76
N GLU A 27 2.81 -16.01 4.81
CA GLU A 27 1.76 -15.62 5.75
C GLU A 27 1.15 -14.26 5.42
N ARG A 28 1.85 -13.41 4.66
CA ARG A 28 1.32 -12.12 4.23
C ARG A 28 0.22 -12.31 3.21
N TYR A 29 -0.77 -11.40 3.19
CA TYR A 29 -1.84 -11.52 2.20
C TYR A 29 -1.31 -11.55 0.76
N THR A 30 -0.24 -10.81 0.48
CA THR A 30 0.39 -10.79 -0.85
C THR A 30 0.98 -12.15 -1.22
N GLY A 31 1.57 -12.86 -0.27
CA GLY A 31 2.08 -14.20 -0.48
C GLY A 31 0.97 -15.21 -0.69
N ILE A 32 -0.11 -15.10 0.09
CA ILE A 32 -1.29 -15.93 -0.07
C ILE A 32 -1.93 -15.69 -1.43
N LEU A 33 -2.05 -14.41 -1.83
CA LEU A 33 -2.57 -14.04 -3.13
C LEU A 33 -1.72 -14.65 -4.26
N SER A 34 -0.41 -14.57 -4.13
CA SER A 34 0.51 -15.16 -5.12
C SER A 34 0.29 -16.66 -5.27
N THR A 35 0.12 -17.37 -4.16
CA THR A 35 -0.15 -18.81 -4.18
C THR A 35 -1.49 -19.13 -4.84
N LEU A 36 -2.52 -18.36 -4.52
CA LEU A 36 -3.86 -18.59 -5.07
C LEU A 36 -3.94 -18.26 -6.56
N LEU A 37 -3.24 -17.24 -7.03
CA LEU A 37 -3.25 -16.86 -8.45
C LEU A 37 -2.41 -17.79 -9.32
N GLY A 38 -1.38 -18.40 -8.74
CA GLY A 38 -0.55 -19.36 -9.45
C GLY A 38 0.53 -18.73 -10.32
N SER A 39 1.16 -19.55 -11.14
CA SER A 39 2.37 -19.18 -11.89
C SER A 39 2.15 -18.19 -13.04
N GLU A 40 0.90 -17.93 -13.41
CA GLU A 40 0.59 -16.98 -14.49
C GLU A 40 0.54 -15.53 -14.02
N TYR A 41 0.69 -15.32 -12.71
CA TYR A 41 0.68 -13.99 -12.11
C TYR A 41 1.93 -13.75 -11.29
N ASN A 42 2.47 -12.54 -11.43
CA ASN A 42 3.57 -12.06 -10.62
C ASN A 42 3.02 -11.02 -9.63
N VAL A 43 2.97 -11.36 -8.36
CA VAL A 43 2.48 -10.44 -7.31
C VAL A 43 3.65 -9.68 -6.72
N VAL A 44 3.64 -8.37 -6.89
CA VAL A 44 4.66 -7.47 -6.35
C VAL A 44 4.08 -6.77 -5.13
N ALA A 45 4.69 -7.00 -3.98
CA ALA A 45 4.29 -6.37 -2.73
C ALA A 45 5.11 -5.10 -2.50
N ASN A 46 4.42 -3.97 -2.38
CA ASN A 46 5.03 -2.69 -2.08
C ASN A 46 4.31 -2.09 -0.87
N GLY A 47 4.71 -2.54 0.31
CA GLY A 47 4.14 -2.11 1.57
C GLY A 47 5.14 -1.33 2.40
N VAL A 48 4.71 -0.24 2.99
CA VAL A 48 5.52 0.59 3.88
C VAL A 48 4.74 0.86 5.16
N VAL A 49 5.34 0.52 6.29
CA VAL A 49 4.72 0.78 7.60
C VAL A 49 4.46 2.27 7.77
N GLY A 50 3.24 2.62 8.12
CA GLY A 50 2.84 4.02 8.33
C GLY A 50 2.44 4.77 7.07
N ARG A 51 2.44 4.13 5.90
CA ARG A 51 2.09 4.82 4.66
C ARG A 51 0.67 5.37 4.69
N THR A 52 0.55 6.64 4.38
CA THR A 52 -0.73 7.34 4.18
C THR A 52 -1.03 7.45 2.70
N THR A 53 -2.18 8.01 2.34
CA THR A 53 -2.45 8.37 0.94
C THR A 53 -1.67 9.63 0.57
N VAL A 54 -2.05 10.77 1.10
CA VAL A 54 -1.46 12.09 0.75
C VAL A 54 -0.99 12.90 1.95
N TYR A 55 -1.20 12.42 3.16
CA TYR A 55 -0.96 13.19 4.38
C TYR A 55 0.44 12.96 4.94
N GLU A 56 1.17 14.05 5.21
CA GLU A 56 2.47 13.97 5.84
C GLU A 56 2.30 13.79 7.35
N ASP A 57 2.77 12.67 7.88
CA ASP A 57 2.71 12.40 9.31
C ASP A 57 3.79 13.20 10.03
N PRO A 58 3.44 14.08 10.98
CA PRO A 58 4.44 14.89 11.67
C PRO A 58 5.41 14.07 12.53
N VAL A 59 5.04 12.85 12.88
CA VAL A 59 5.89 11.93 13.67
C VAL A 59 6.72 11.02 12.78
N ARG A 60 6.18 10.68 11.58
CA ARG A 60 6.84 9.77 10.64
C ARG A 60 6.90 10.41 9.26
N GLU A 61 7.92 11.20 9.03
CA GLU A 61 8.11 11.88 7.76
C GLU A 61 8.36 10.90 6.61
N GLY A 62 7.96 11.29 5.41
CA GLY A 62 8.25 10.53 4.19
C GLY A 62 7.36 9.31 3.97
N LYS A 63 6.17 9.28 4.57
CA LYS A 63 5.27 8.13 4.47
C LYS A 63 4.09 8.33 3.51
N ARG A 64 4.09 9.41 2.76
CA ARG A 64 3.00 9.69 1.80
C ARG A 64 3.07 8.74 0.61
N GLY A 65 1.99 7.99 0.38
CA GLY A 65 1.92 7.08 -0.76
C GLY A 65 1.98 7.80 -2.09
N ILE A 66 1.38 8.99 -2.18
CA ILE A 66 1.38 9.78 -3.42
C ILE A 66 2.80 10.16 -3.89
N SER A 67 3.76 10.22 -2.96
CA SER A 67 5.15 10.52 -3.31
C SER A 67 5.87 9.34 -3.96
N ASP A 68 5.41 8.11 -3.71
CA ASP A 68 6.09 6.89 -4.14
C ASP A 68 5.36 6.14 -5.26
N VAL A 69 4.08 6.44 -5.49
CA VAL A 69 3.24 5.61 -6.35
C VAL A 69 3.69 5.60 -7.81
N GLU A 70 4.11 6.74 -8.35
CA GLU A 70 4.53 6.82 -9.75
C GLU A 70 5.74 5.94 -10.03
N GLU A 71 6.74 6.00 -9.15
CA GLU A 71 7.94 5.17 -9.29
C GLU A 71 7.61 3.70 -9.10
N SER A 72 6.72 3.38 -8.16
CA SER A 72 6.30 2.01 -7.91
C SER A 72 5.60 1.40 -9.13
N VAL A 73 4.72 2.17 -9.77
CA VAL A 73 4.03 1.74 -10.98
C VAL A 73 5.01 1.61 -12.15
N ARG A 74 5.90 2.57 -12.29
CA ARG A 74 6.91 2.53 -13.36
C ARG A 74 7.81 1.29 -13.23
N SER A 75 8.27 0.99 -12.02
CA SER A 75 9.16 -0.13 -11.77
C SER A 75 8.48 -1.48 -11.95
N ALA A 76 7.25 -1.61 -11.49
CA ALA A 76 6.52 -2.88 -11.57
C ALA A 76 5.83 -3.08 -12.92
N ASN A 77 5.49 -2.00 -13.61
CA ASN A 77 4.72 -2.03 -14.84
C ASN A 77 3.51 -2.98 -14.74
N PRO A 78 2.60 -2.76 -13.78
CA PRO A 78 1.56 -3.73 -13.48
C PRO A 78 0.43 -3.74 -14.51
N ASP A 79 -0.18 -4.92 -14.65
CA ASP A 79 -1.44 -5.07 -15.37
C ASP A 79 -2.62 -4.76 -14.43
N ILE A 80 -2.43 -5.06 -13.13
CA ILE A 80 -3.43 -4.84 -12.10
C ILE A 80 -2.78 -4.09 -10.94
N PHE A 81 -3.42 -3.01 -10.52
CA PHE A 81 -2.96 -2.20 -9.40
C PHE A 81 -3.96 -2.33 -8.25
N VAL A 82 -3.47 -2.84 -7.10
CA VAL A 82 -4.26 -2.96 -5.87
C VAL A 82 -3.77 -1.91 -4.90
N ILE A 83 -4.64 -1.01 -4.49
CA ILE A 83 -4.34 -0.01 -3.47
C ILE A 83 -4.99 -0.41 -2.14
N ALA A 84 -4.17 -0.57 -1.12
CA ALA A 84 -4.59 -0.97 0.23
C ALA A 84 -4.09 0.05 1.25
N LEU A 85 -4.69 1.23 1.22
CA LEU A 85 -4.33 2.38 2.05
C LEU A 85 -5.57 2.96 2.73
N GLY A 86 -5.35 3.84 3.69
CA GLY A 86 -6.41 4.57 4.39
C GLY A 86 -6.33 4.40 5.90
N THR A 87 -5.82 3.28 6.38
CA THR A 87 -5.72 3.01 7.82
C THR A 87 -4.92 4.09 8.55
N ASN A 88 -3.83 4.55 7.98
CA ASN A 88 -2.99 5.58 8.59
C ASN A 88 -3.55 7.00 8.39
N ASP A 89 -4.47 7.17 7.45
CA ASP A 89 -5.14 8.45 7.22
C ASP A 89 -6.12 8.81 8.34
N VAL A 90 -6.55 7.82 9.13
CA VAL A 90 -7.49 8.03 10.23
C VAL A 90 -6.81 8.51 11.52
N LYS A 91 -5.50 8.69 11.52
CA LYS A 91 -4.78 9.19 12.69
C LYS A 91 -5.36 10.50 13.17
N GLN A 92 -5.47 10.64 14.48
CA GLN A 92 -6.04 11.82 15.10
C GLN A 92 -5.35 13.11 14.68
N ALA A 93 -4.04 13.06 14.45
CA ALA A 93 -3.25 14.23 14.03
C ALA A 93 -3.76 14.88 12.73
N PHE A 94 -4.39 14.09 11.85
CA PHE A 94 -4.89 14.61 10.56
C PHE A 94 -6.32 15.13 10.65
N ASN A 95 -7.09 14.67 11.61
CA ASN A 95 -8.51 15.05 11.77
C ASN A 95 -9.30 14.90 10.47
N ASN A 96 -9.08 13.80 9.75
CA ASN A 96 -9.71 13.55 8.47
C ASN A 96 -11.14 13.01 8.61
N SER A 97 -12.02 13.47 7.74
CA SER A 97 -13.32 12.86 7.50
C SER A 97 -13.19 11.69 6.53
N GLU A 98 -14.26 10.92 6.38
CA GLU A 98 -14.32 9.86 5.36
C GLU A 98 -14.11 10.44 3.96
N ALA A 99 -14.67 11.61 3.68
CA ALA A 99 -14.50 12.29 2.40
C ALA A 99 -13.04 12.67 2.15
N ASP A 100 -12.32 13.09 3.18
CA ASP A 100 -10.90 13.42 3.07
C ASP A 100 -10.06 12.22 2.69
N ILE A 101 -10.34 11.06 3.31
CA ILE A 101 -9.63 9.80 3.03
C ILE A 101 -9.93 9.33 1.61
N THR A 102 -11.20 9.39 1.20
CA THR A 102 -11.61 9.04 -0.16
C THR A 102 -10.92 9.93 -1.18
N ALA A 103 -10.86 11.24 -0.93
CA ALA A 103 -10.20 12.19 -1.82
C ALA A 103 -8.69 11.87 -1.95
N GLY A 104 -8.05 11.43 -0.88
CA GLY A 104 -6.65 11.03 -0.91
C GLY A 104 -6.42 9.82 -1.80
N ILE A 105 -7.28 8.81 -1.72
CA ILE A 105 -7.23 7.63 -2.58
C ILE A 105 -7.48 8.02 -4.04
N ASP A 106 -8.46 8.88 -4.29
CA ASP A 106 -8.77 9.35 -5.64
C ASP A 106 -7.57 10.04 -6.29
N LYS A 107 -6.82 10.83 -5.54
CA LYS A 107 -5.61 11.48 -6.06
C LYS A 107 -4.58 10.48 -6.53
N ILE A 108 -4.38 9.41 -5.78
CA ILE A 108 -3.45 8.34 -6.16
C ILE A 108 -3.95 7.62 -7.40
N ILE A 109 -5.22 7.25 -7.44
CA ILE A 109 -5.82 6.57 -8.59
C ILE A 109 -5.68 7.40 -9.85
N ASN A 110 -5.99 8.69 -9.78
CA ASN A 110 -5.89 9.59 -10.93
C ASN A 110 -4.47 9.74 -11.43
N LEU A 111 -3.50 9.63 -10.55
CA LEU A 111 -2.10 9.75 -10.91
C LEU A 111 -1.58 8.54 -11.70
N VAL A 112 -2.15 7.35 -11.47
CA VAL A 112 -1.70 6.11 -12.11
C VAL A 112 -2.53 5.70 -13.35
N LEU A 113 -3.67 6.30 -13.54
CA LEU A 113 -4.52 6.03 -14.71
C LEU A 113 -3.98 6.77 -15.98
#